data_ae81e731297f90d841fc27b0bcf9585c
#
_entry.id   ae81e731297f90d841fc27b0bcf9585c
#
_cell.length_a   1.000
_cell.length_b   1.000
_cell.length_c   1.000
_cell.angle_alpha   90.00
_cell.angle_beta   90.00
_cell.angle_gamma   90.00
#
_symmetry.space_group_name_H-M   'P 1'
#
loop_
_entity.id
_entity.type
_entity.pdbx_description
1 polymer ?
#
loop_
_entity_poly.entity_id
_entity_poly.type
_entity_poly.pdbx_seq_one_letter_code
_entity_poly.pdbx_strand_id
1 'polypeptide(L)'
;MKKNFSPNEFRSALSSFATGVTIITTQDLNKEPIGMTASSFNSVSMDPPLVLWSIAKSALSAPSFTNATFFAVHVLASDQAEISNKFAIKGEDKFSNINWVEDTNCVPIIKDVSSRFDCKTYAIHEGGDHWIIVGEVLAIENNTKRGLVFSEGSYATTSAIRPNDQPENRLDTGTSLIDELLIYQLARASRQVENLFHKTVDEEELTIPEWRILASLYG
;
A
#
# COMPACT_ATOMS: atom_id res chain seq x y z
N MET A 1 -13.67 32.50 -9.96
CA MET A 1 -12.57 32.17 -10.91
C MET A 1 -13.06 31.14 -11.92
N LYS A 2 -12.86 31.37 -13.24
CA LYS A 2 -13.11 30.34 -14.24
C LYS A 2 -12.00 29.27 -14.13
N LYS A 3 -12.38 28.00 -14.06
CA LYS A 3 -11.42 26.89 -14.11
C LYS A 3 -10.77 26.87 -15.51
N ASN A 4 -9.43 26.81 -15.56
CA ASN A 4 -8.67 26.77 -16.82
C ASN A 4 -8.41 25.36 -17.32
N PHE A 5 -9.14 24.36 -16.83
CA PHE A 5 -9.01 22.95 -17.17
C PHE A 5 -10.38 22.26 -17.21
N SER A 6 -10.52 21.26 -18.05
CA SER A 6 -11.68 20.40 -18.15
C SER A 6 -11.65 19.29 -17.07
N PRO A 7 -12.80 18.65 -16.74
CA PRO A 7 -12.82 17.50 -15.85
C PRO A 7 -11.94 16.32 -16.30
N ASN A 8 -11.77 16.14 -17.61
CA ASN A 8 -10.93 15.08 -18.17
C ASN A 8 -9.45 15.37 -18.00
N GLU A 9 -9.01 16.61 -18.22
CA GLU A 9 -7.63 17.03 -17.96
C GLU A 9 -7.28 16.89 -16.48
N PHE A 10 -8.22 17.23 -15.58
CA PHE A 10 -8.02 17.06 -14.16
C PHE A 10 -7.88 15.58 -13.76
N ARG A 11 -8.75 14.69 -14.28
CA ARG A 11 -8.63 13.25 -14.06
C ARG A 11 -7.33 12.68 -14.61
N SER A 12 -6.93 13.08 -15.81
CA SER A 12 -5.67 12.65 -16.43
C SER A 12 -4.47 13.06 -15.59
N ALA A 13 -4.45 14.29 -15.08
CA ALA A 13 -3.38 14.74 -14.19
C ALA A 13 -3.35 13.94 -12.87
N LEU A 14 -4.51 13.64 -12.27
CA LEU A 14 -4.59 12.81 -11.08
C LEU A 14 -4.16 11.36 -11.32
N SER A 15 -4.38 10.81 -12.51
CA SER A 15 -4.03 9.41 -12.83
C SER A 15 -2.53 9.14 -12.86
N SER A 16 -1.70 10.17 -13.02
CA SER A 16 -0.23 10.06 -12.93
C SER A 16 0.28 9.85 -11.50
N PHE A 17 -0.57 10.11 -10.48
CA PHE A 17 -0.25 9.83 -9.08
C PHE A 17 -0.56 8.38 -8.75
N ALA A 18 0.46 7.53 -8.74
CA ALA A 18 0.33 6.14 -8.36
C ALA A 18 -0.09 6.02 -6.88
N THR A 19 -1.15 5.26 -6.60
CA THR A 19 -1.67 5.05 -5.25
C THR A 19 -1.65 3.58 -4.88
N GLY A 20 -1.62 3.27 -3.59
CA GLY A 20 -2.04 1.97 -3.10
C GLY A 20 -3.53 1.75 -3.37
N VAL A 21 -3.95 0.50 -3.39
CA VAL A 21 -5.35 0.11 -3.51
C VAL A 21 -5.82 -0.43 -2.18
N THR A 22 -6.91 0.15 -1.67
CA THR A 22 -7.51 -0.27 -0.40
C THR A 22 -8.95 -0.70 -0.56
N ILE A 23 -9.41 -1.58 0.32
CA ILE A 23 -10.84 -1.80 0.57
C ILE A 23 -11.13 -1.28 1.98
N ILE A 24 -12.13 -0.42 2.07
CA ILE A 24 -12.64 0.05 3.34
C ILE A 24 -13.90 -0.73 3.67
N THR A 25 -14.00 -1.24 4.89
CA THR A 25 -15.15 -2.03 5.36
C THR A 25 -15.75 -1.47 6.64
N THR A 26 -17.05 -1.63 6.79
CA THR A 26 -17.84 -1.35 7.98
C THR A 26 -19.12 -2.17 7.95
N GLN A 27 -20.04 -1.96 8.86
CA GLN A 27 -21.43 -2.46 8.80
C GLN A 27 -22.41 -1.32 8.58
N ASP A 28 -23.55 -1.62 8.00
CA ASP A 28 -24.69 -0.72 7.99
C ASP A 28 -25.50 -0.82 9.29
N LEU A 29 -26.60 -0.06 9.36
CA LEU A 29 -27.50 -0.05 10.52
C LEU A 29 -28.23 -1.39 10.74
N ASN A 30 -28.32 -2.24 9.72
CA ASN A 30 -28.89 -3.58 9.78
C ASN A 30 -27.84 -4.67 10.11
N LYS A 31 -26.62 -4.26 10.38
CA LYS A 31 -25.46 -5.13 10.58
C LYS A 31 -25.02 -5.91 9.33
N GLU A 32 -25.44 -5.46 8.16
CA GLU A 32 -24.96 -6.05 6.90
C GLU A 32 -23.55 -5.55 6.58
N PRO A 33 -22.68 -6.42 6.07
CA PRO A 33 -21.29 -6.06 5.74
C PRO A 33 -21.25 -5.10 4.56
N ILE A 34 -20.59 -3.97 4.74
CA ILE A 34 -20.41 -2.93 3.73
C ILE A 34 -18.91 -2.82 3.40
N GLY A 35 -18.61 -2.70 2.11
CA GLY A 35 -17.24 -2.50 1.65
C GLY A 35 -17.16 -1.75 0.33
N MET A 36 -16.06 -1.04 0.12
CA MET A 36 -15.77 -0.37 -1.15
C MET A 36 -14.27 -0.25 -1.40
N THR A 37 -13.90 -0.26 -2.66
CA THR A 37 -12.53 0.04 -3.10
C THR A 37 -12.29 1.55 -3.04
N ALA A 38 -11.16 1.94 -2.46
CA ALA A 38 -10.73 3.33 -2.38
C ALA A 38 -9.22 3.44 -2.67
N SER A 39 -8.84 4.48 -3.42
CA SER A 39 -7.45 4.87 -3.68
C SER A 39 -7.04 6.16 -2.94
N SER A 40 -7.96 6.72 -2.15
CA SER A 40 -7.79 7.98 -1.45
C SER A 40 -7.19 7.85 -0.05
N PHE A 41 -6.83 6.64 0.39
CA PHE A 41 -6.24 6.39 1.71
C PHE A 41 -4.87 7.04 1.85
N ASN A 42 -4.67 7.74 2.99
CA ASN A 42 -3.39 8.35 3.34
C ASN A 42 -3.20 8.47 4.85
N SER A 43 -1.93 8.63 5.28
CA SER A 43 -1.58 8.96 6.66
C SER A 43 -1.83 10.44 6.97
N VAL A 44 -2.15 10.76 8.22
CA VAL A 44 -2.41 12.13 8.71
C VAL A 44 -1.49 12.49 9.86
N SER A 45 -1.42 11.66 10.91
CA SER A 45 -0.70 11.95 12.15
C SER A 45 -0.13 10.67 12.76
N MET A 46 0.95 10.82 13.51
CA MET A 46 1.54 9.72 14.28
C MET A 46 1.10 9.76 15.76
N ASP A 47 0.78 10.94 16.29
CA ASP A 47 0.30 11.11 17.66
C ASP A 47 -0.79 12.22 17.71
N PRO A 48 -2.08 11.84 17.88
CA PRO A 48 -2.60 10.47 17.83
C PRO A 48 -2.40 9.84 16.43
N PRO A 49 -2.40 8.49 16.30
CA PRO A 49 -2.20 7.83 15.02
C PRO A 49 -3.47 7.96 14.16
N LEU A 50 -3.43 8.86 13.17
CA LEU A 50 -4.56 9.16 12.31
C LEU A 50 -4.27 8.82 10.85
N VAL A 51 -5.31 8.31 10.20
CA VAL A 51 -5.37 8.07 8.76
C VAL A 51 -6.61 8.74 8.17
N LEU A 52 -6.60 9.00 6.86
CA LEU A 52 -7.78 9.50 6.15
C LEU A 52 -8.07 8.69 4.88
N TRP A 53 -9.30 8.79 4.44
CA TRP A 53 -9.77 8.39 3.12
C TRP A 53 -10.99 9.22 2.74
N SER A 54 -11.42 9.16 1.49
CA SER A 54 -12.58 9.93 1.04
C SER A 54 -13.59 9.07 0.27
N ILE A 55 -14.88 9.41 0.42
CA ILE A 55 -16.00 8.75 -0.25
C ILE A 55 -16.89 9.78 -0.92
N ALA A 56 -17.32 9.52 -2.16
CA ALA A 56 -18.26 10.39 -2.85
C ALA A 56 -19.59 10.45 -2.08
N LYS A 57 -20.14 11.65 -1.90
CA LYS A 57 -21.44 11.87 -1.26
C LYS A 57 -22.58 11.12 -1.95
N SER A 58 -22.44 10.86 -3.27
CA SER A 58 -23.37 10.11 -4.10
C SER A 58 -23.21 8.59 -4.03
N ALA A 59 -22.21 8.06 -3.30
CA ALA A 59 -22.03 6.63 -3.14
C ALA A 59 -23.13 6.02 -2.27
N LEU A 60 -23.66 4.86 -2.69
CA LEU A 60 -24.74 4.16 -1.94
C LEU A 60 -24.30 3.80 -0.51
N SER A 61 -23.01 3.50 -0.33
CA SER A 61 -22.42 3.17 0.97
C SER A 61 -22.02 4.40 1.82
N ALA A 62 -22.12 5.63 1.30
CA ALA A 62 -21.71 6.82 2.04
C ALA A 62 -22.45 6.95 3.39
N PRO A 63 -23.77 6.74 3.50
CA PRO A 63 -24.45 6.79 4.79
C PRO A 63 -23.93 5.78 5.82
N SER A 64 -23.58 4.56 5.39
CA SER A 64 -23.03 3.53 6.28
C SER A 64 -21.71 4.00 6.87
N PHE A 65 -20.79 4.52 6.05
CA PHE A 65 -19.48 4.99 6.51
C PHE A 65 -19.53 6.28 7.33
N THR A 66 -20.42 7.21 6.98
CA THR A 66 -20.55 8.47 7.76
C THR A 66 -21.22 8.29 9.12
N ASN A 67 -21.97 7.19 9.32
CA ASN A 67 -22.57 6.84 10.60
C ASN A 67 -21.76 5.78 11.37
N ALA A 68 -20.72 5.20 10.78
CA ALA A 68 -19.93 4.15 11.39
C ALA A 68 -19.07 4.68 12.54
N THR A 69 -19.10 3.99 13.68
CA THR A 69 -18.15 4.23 14.78
C THR A 69 -16.81 3.58 14.48
N PHE A 70 -16.79 2.42 13.80
CA PHE A 70 -15.59 1.66 13.46
C PHE A 70 -15.59 1.31 11.99
N PHE A 71 -14.39 1.27 11.41
CA PHE A 71 -14.14 0.78 10.05
C PHE A 71 -12.74 0.16 9.98
N ALA A 72 -12.52 -0.67 8.99
CA ALA A 72 -11.20 -1.22 8.70
C ALA A 72 -10.72 -0.80 7.31
N VAL A 73 -9.43 -0.53 7.20
CA VAL A 73 -8.73 -0.25 5.95
C VAL A 73 -7.85 -1.45 5.61
N HIS A 74 -8.10 -2.09 4.48
CA HIS A 74 -7.34 -3.23 3.97
C HIS A 74 -6.50 -2.78 2.79
N VAL A 75 -5.18 -2.69 2.95
CA VAL A 75 -4.26 -2.46 1.83
C VAL A 75 -4.12 -3.78 1.08
N LEU A 76 -4.61 -3.82 -0.14
CA LEU A 76 -4.64 -5.05 -0.93
C LEU A 76 -3.25 -5.54 -1.30
N ALA A 77 -3.07 -6.86 -1.30
CA ALA A 77 -1.87 -7.50 -1.83
C ALA A 77 -1.89 -7.51 -3.37
N SER A 78 -0.73 -7.61 -3.98
CA SER A 78 -0.54 -7.54 -5.44
C SER A 78 -1.29 -8.63 -6.22
N ASP A 79 -1.70 -9.71 -5.56
CA ASP A 79 -2.50 -10.82 -6.10
C ASP A 79 -4.02 -10.62 -5.92
N GLN A 80 -4.47 -9.47 -5.39
CA GLN A 80 -5.87 -9.20 -5.05
C GLN A 80 -6.57 -8.19 -5.98
N ALA A 81 -6.14 -8.05 -7.23
CA ALA A 81 -6.76 -7.15 -8.19
C ALA A 81 -8.24 -7.48 -8.47
N GLU A 82 -8.62 -8.77 -8.50
CA GLU A 82 -10.00 -9.21 -8.68
C GLU A 82 -10.90 -8.79 -7.52
N ILE A 83 -10.39 -8.87 -6.30
CA ILE A 83 -11.12 -8.41 -5.11
C ILE A 83 -11.34 -6.90 -5.19
N SER A 84 -10.33 -6.13 -5.60
CA SER A 84 -10.47 -4.68 -5.83
C SER A 84 -11.59 -4.37 -6.82
N ASN A 85 -11.64 -5.05 -7.96
CA ASN A 85 -12.67 -4.85 -8.98
C ASN A 85 -14.06 -5.17 -8.42
N LYS A 86 -14.21 -6.27 -7.69
CA LYS A 86 -15.48 -6.67 -7.08
C LYS A 86 -16.02 -5.61 -6.12
N PHE A 87 -15.16 -5.03 -5.28
CA PHE A 87 -15.57 -3.99 -4.34
C PHE A 87 -15.79 -2.62 -5.00
N ALA A 88 -15.31 -2.41 -6.22
CA ALA A 88 -15.55 -1.19 -6.99
C ALA A 88 -16.94 -1.15 -7.68
N ILE A 89 -17.56 -2.31 -7.95
CA ILE A 89 -18.85 -2.41 -8.65
C ILE A 89 -19.99 -2.03 -7.68
N LYS A 90 -21.05 -1.41 -8.23
CA LYS A 90 -22.25 -1.04 -7.46
C LYS A 90 -23.28 -2.17 -7.46
N GLY A 91 -23.92 -2.42 -6.31
CA GLY A 91 -25.14 -3.24 -6.23
C GLY A 91 -24.94 -4.75 -6.24
N GLU A 92 -23.70 -5.26 -6.09
CA GLU A 92 -23.44 -6.70 -5.97
C GLU A 92 -23.24 -7.13 -4.51
N ASP A 93 -23.43 -8.44 -4.24
CA ASP A 93 -22.93 -9.06 -3.00
C ASP A 93 -21.42 -9.16 -3.06
N LYS A 94 -20.77 -8.13 -2.50
CA LYS A 94 -19.32 -7.95 -2.57
C LYS A 94 -18.55 -8.95 -1.71
N PHE A 95 -19.19 -9.50 -0.69
CA PHE A 95 -18.57 -10.40 0.28
C PHE A 95 -18.71 -11.88 -0.09
N SER A 96 -19.56 -12.24 -1.06
CA SER A 96 -19.68 -13.61 -1.54
C SER A 96 -18.33 -14.11 -2.11
N ASN A 97 -17.93 -15.34 -1.77
CA ASN A 97 -16.67 -15.96 -2.22
C ASN A 97 -15.40 -15.16 -1.86
N ILE A 98 -15.48 -14.32 -0.83
CA ILE A 98 -14.32 -13.61 -0.25
C ILE A 98 -13.99 -14.26 1.09
N ASN A 99 -12.70 -14.42 1.37
CA ASN A 99 -12.25 -14.88 2.68
C ASN A 99 -12.25 -13.70 3.67
N TRP A 100 -13.25 -13.65 4.54
CA TRP A 100 -13.39 -12.61 5.55
C TRP A 100 -13.97 -13.14 6.85
N VAL A 101 -13.78 -12.41 7.94
CA VAL A 101 -14.35 -12.69 9.27
C VAL A 101 -14.85 -11.37 9.87
N GLU A 102 -15.67 -11.43 10.91
CA GLU A 102 -15.96 -10.26 11.73
C GLU A 102 -14.94 -10.09 12.85
N ASP A 103 -14.57 -8.84 13.16
CA ASP A 103 -13.81 -8.52 14.37
C ASP A 103 -14.73 -8.36 15.60
N THR A 104 -14.15 -7.96 16.73
CA THR A 104 -14.89 -7.73 17.99
C THR A 104 -15.84 -6.53 17.93
N ASN A 105 -15.66 -5.62 16.98
CA ASN A 105 -16.52 -4.47 16.72
C ASN A 105 -17.52 -4.76 15.58
N CYS A 106 -17.61 -6.01 15.17
CA CYS A 106 -18.42 -6.49 14.06
C CYS A 106 -18.03 -5.89 12.69
N VAL A 107 -16.80 -5.37 12.53
CA VAL A 107 -16.31 -4.88 11.25
C VAL A 107 -15.84 -6.06 10.39
N PRO A 108 -16.24 -6.13 9.11
CA PRO A 108 -15.77 -7.18 8.19
C PRO A 108 -14.27 -7.04 7.91
N ILE A 109 -13.50 -8.10 8.18
CA ILE A 109 -12.06 -8.17 8.01
C ILE A 109 -11.70 -9.11 6.87
N ILE A 110 -11.22 -8.55 5.77
CA ILE A 110 -10.74 -9.30 4.60
C ILE A 110 -9.36 -9.87 4.91
N LYS A 111 -9.17 -11.16 4.60
CA LYS A 111 -7.93 -11.87 4.87
C LYS A 111 -6.92 -11.74 3.73
N ASP A 112 -5.69 -12.14 4.03
CA ASP A 112 -4.59 -12.25 3.06
C ASP A 112 -4.14 -10.92 2.42
N VAL A 113 -4.51 -9.78 3.01
CA VAL A 113 -4.11 -8.45 2.56
C VAL A 113 -2.65 -8.13 2.89
N SER A 114 -2.09 -7.10 2.28
CA SER A 114 -0.72 -6.63 2.56
C SER A 114 -0.61 -6.04 3.97
N SER A 115 -1.55 -5.16 4.33
CA SER A 115 -1.68 -4.63 5.69
C SER A 115 -3.13 -4.24 5.99
N ARG A 116 -3.46 -4.15 7.28
CA ARG A 116 -4.77 -3.74 7.75
C ARG A 116 -4.63 -2.73 8.88
N PHE A 117 -5.54 -1.77 8.91
CA PHE A 117 -5.69 -0.79 9.98
C PHE A 117 -7.11 -0.87 10.52
N ASP A 118 -7.27 -1.21 11.78
CA ASP A 118 -8.56 -1.19 12.48
C ASP A 118 -8.74 0.19 13.09
N CYS A 119 -9.79 0.91 12.69
CA CYS A 119 -9.94 2.32 12.96
C CYS A 119 -11.26 2.63 13.67
N LYS A 120 -11.21 3.62 14.56
CA LYS A 120 -12.38 4.33 15.07
C LYS A 120 -12.53 5.64 14.30
N THR A 121 -13.75 5.97 13.90
CA THR A 121 -14.03 7.28 13.27
C THR A 121 -13.67 8.41 14.23
N TYR A 122 -12.72 9.24 13.84
CA TYR A 122 -12.23 10.38 14.61
C TYR A 122 -12.94 11.67 14.23
N ALA A 123 -13.04 11.95 12.92
CA ALA A 123 -13.71 13.13 12.39
C ALA A 123 -14.21 12.90 10.95
N ILE A 124 -15.22 13.65 10.54
CA ILE A 124 -15.73 13.66 9.18
C ILE A 124 -15.82 15.11 8.72
N HIS A 125 -15.24 15.39 7.55
CA HIS A 125 -15.18 16.73 6.98
C HIS A 125 -15.77 16.75 5.58
N GLU A 126 -16.33 17.92 5.20
CA GLU A 126 -16.78 18.13 3.84
C GLU A 126 -15.58 18.39 2.90
N GLY A 127 -15.47 17.60 1.83
CA GLY A 127 -14.47 17.71 0.78
C GLY A 127 -15.10 17.97 -0.61
N GLY A 128 -16.00 18.95 -0.71
CA GLY A 128 -16.71 19.23 -1.95
C GLY A 128 -17.80 18.19 -2.24
N ASP A 129 -17.65 17.39 -3.31
CA ASP A 129 -18.55 16.29 -3.65
C ASP A 129 -18.23 14.97 -2.91
N HIS A 130 -17.24 14.99 -2.01
CA HIS A 130 -16.84 13.88 -1.16
C HIS A 130 -16.97 14.21 0.33
N TRP A 131 -17.05 13.15 1.16
CA TRP A 131 -16.74 13.20 2.57
C TRP A 131 -15.27 12.77 2.77
N ILE A 132 -14.52 13.48 3.62
CA ILE A 132 -13.21 13.08 4.10
C ILE A 132 -13.42 12.47 5.48
N ILE A 133 -13.12 11.19 5.62
CA ILE A 133 -13.26 10.44 6.87
C ILE A 133 -11.89 10.26 7.47
N VAL A 134 -11.70 10.75 8.68
CA VAL A 134 -10.48 10.57 9.48
C VAL A 134 -10.73 9.47 10.49
N GLY A 135 -9.81 8.52 10.58
CA GLY A 135 -9.85 7.43 11.55
C GLY A 135 -8.66 7.46 12.47
N GLU A 136 -8.91 7.22 13.76
CA GLU A 136 -7.88 6.89 14.74
C GLU A 136 -7.57 5.39 14.64
N VAL A 137 -6.32 5.06 14.42
CA VAL A 137 -5.86 3.67 14.28
C VAL A 137 -5.76 3.03 15.67
N LEU A 138 -6.54 1.97 15.89
CA LEU A 138 -6.56 1.22 17.15
C LEU A 138 -5.67 -0.02 17.11
N ALA A 139 -5.56 -0.66 15.94
CA ALA A 139 -4.73 -1.84 15.73
C ALA A 139 -4.22 -1.91 14.29
N ILE A 140 -3.11 -2.60 14.10
CA ILE A 140 -2.48 -2.79 12.80
C ILE A 140 -2.11 -4.27 12.64
N GLU A 141 -2.38 -4.83 11.46
CA GLU A 141 -1.80 -6.07 10.98
C GLU A 141 -0.94 -5.79 9.76
N ASN A 142 0.29 -6.26 9.75
CA ASN A 142 1.22 -6.06 8.64
C ASN A 142 1.77 -7.41 8.17
N ASN A 143 1.60 -7.72 6.90
CA ASN A 143 2.04 -8.96 6.27
C ASN A 143 3.21 -8.68 5.31
N THR A 144 3.97 -9.70 4.96
CA THR A 144 5.13 -9.59 4.05
C THR A 144 4.76 -9.47 2.57
N LYS A 145 3.46 -9.47 2.24
CA LYS A 145 2.97 -9.36 0.86
C LYS A 145 3.20 -7.95 0.30
N ARG A 146 3.56 -7.88 -0.97
CA ARG A 146 3.66 -6.60 -1.69
C ARG A 146 2.27 -6.01 -1.89
N GLY A 147 2.14 -4.68 -1.73
CA GLY A 147 0.89 -3.98 -1.97
C GLY A 147 0.53 -3.89 -3.46
N LEU A 148 -0.78 -3.90 -3.74
CA LEU A 148 -1.34 -3.60 -5.05
C LEU A 148 -1.28 -2.09 -5.28
N VAL A 149 -0.84 -1.68 -6.47
CA VAL A 149 -0.76 -0.29 -6.90
C VAL A 149 -1.74 -0.04 -8.05
N PHE A 150 -2.28 1.16 -8.11
CA PHE A 150 -3.09 1.64 -9.23
C PHE A 150 -2.47 2.93 -9.79
N SER A 151 -2.18 2.93 -11.08
CA SER A 151 -1.59 4.06 -11.79
C SER A 151 -2.05 4.06 -13.24
N GLU A 152 -2.37 5.25 -13.79
CA GLU A 152 -2.77 5.44 -15.20
C GLU A 152 -3.89 4.49 -15.67
N GLY A 153 -4.84 4.21 -14.77
CA GLY A 153 -5.97 3.33 -15.07
C GLY A 153 -5.68 1.82 -15.04
N SER A 154 -4.50 1.42 -14.57
CA SER A 154 -4.06 0.02 -14.54
C SER A 154 -3.54 -0.39 -13.17
N TYR A 155 -3.70 -1.69 -12.84
CA TYR A 155 -3.03 -2.26 -11.68
C TYR A 155 -1.56 -2.53 -11.97
N ALA A 156 -0.72 -2.31 -10.97
CA ALA A 156 0.71 -2.53 -11.00
C ALA A 156 1.22 -3.09 -9.67
N THR A 157 2.48 -3.46 -9.64
CA THR A 157 3.21 -3.80 -8.42
C THR A 157 4.43 -2.90 -8.29
N THR A 158 4.87 -2.66 -7.06
CA THR A 158 6.10 -1.89 -6.82
C THR A 158 7.34 -2.74 -7.03
N SER A 159 8.35 -2.16 -7.68
CA SER A 159 9.72 -2.66 -7.68
C SER A 159 10.66 -1.59 -7.12
N ALA A 160 11.71 -2.00 -6.41
CA ALA A 160 12.74 -1.06 -5.99
C ALA A 160 13.48 -0.53 -7.22
N ILE A 161 13.62 0.79 -7.33
CA ILE A 161 14.49 1.41 -8.33
C ILE A 161 15.93 1.07 -7.93
N ARG A 162 16.66 0.37 -8.78
CA ARG A 162 18.08 0.12 -8.57
C ARG A 162 18.88 1.30 -9.13
N PRO A 163 20.07 1.60 -8.59
CA PRO A 163 20.89 2.69 -9.10
C PRO A 163 21.20 2.60 -10.61
N ASN A 164 21.16 1.38 -11.18
CA ASN A 164 21.39 1.13 -12.60
C ASN A 164 20.13 1.18 -13.48
N ASP A 165 18.95 1.39 -12.89
CA ASP A 165 17.69 1.48 -13.65
C ASP A 165 17.42 2.93 -14.14
N GLN A 166 18.37 3.86 -13.96
CA GLN A 166 18.24 5.21 -14.52
C GLN A 166 18.46 5.17 -16.04
N PRO A 167 17.57 5.78 -16.83
CA PRO A 167 17.64 5.72 -18.30
C PRO A 167 18.93 6.31 -18.89
N GLU A 168 19.63 7.16 -18.14
CA GLU A 168 20.88 7.79 -18.57
C GLU A 168 22.11 6.84 -18.53
N ASN A 169 22.00 5.66 -17.90
CA ASN A 169 23.09 4.70 -17.77
C ASN A 169 22.92 3.44 -18.65
N ARG A 170 22.00 3.43 -19.58
CA ARG A 170 22.03 2.46 -20.68
C ARG A 170 23.08 2.90 -21.69
N LEU A 171 24.33 2.73 -21.35
CA LEU A 171 25.38 2.59 -22.35
C LEU A 171 24.98 1.37 -23.19
N ASP A 172 24.74 1.62 -24.48
CA ASP A 172 24.59 0.58 -25.50
C ASP A 172 25.97 -0.11 -25.67
N THR A 173 26.30 -0.97 -24.68
CA THR A 173 27.62 -1.61 -24.58
C THR A 173 27.69 -2.89 -25.40
N GLY A 174 26.76 -3.17 -26.30
CA GLY A 174 26.81 -4.37 -27.14
C GLY A 174 27.06 -5.69 -26.37
N THR A 175 26.88 -5.68 -25.06
CA THR A 175 27.10 -6.83 -24.17
C THR A 175 26.01 -7.85 -24.36
N SER A 176 26.38 -9.13 -24.41
CA SER A 176 25.42 -10.21 -24.58
C SER A 176 24.54 -10.34 -23.33
N LEU A 177 23.33 -10.85 -23.50
CA LEU A 177 22.40 -11.19 -22.38
C LEU A 177 23.07 -12.04 -21.29
N ILE A 178 24.11 -12.81 -21.66
CA ILE A 178 24.90 -13.67 -20.74
C ILE A 178 25.79 -12.81 -19.84
N ASP A 179 26.39 -11.74 -20.37
CA ASP A 179 27.27 -10.86 -19.60
C ASP A 179 26.46 -10.02 -18.61
N GLU A 180 25.27 -9.54 -19.00
CA GLU A 180 24.33 -8.85 -18.09
C GLU A 180 23.85 -9.79 -16.97
N LEU A 181 23.56 -11.05 -17.28
CA LEU A 181 23.16 -12.04 -16.29
C LEU A 181 24.29 -12.35 -15.30
N LEU A 182 25.53 -12.48 -15.80
CA LEU A 182 26.71 -12.75 -14.97
C LEU A 182 27.00 -11.59 -14.03
N ILE A 183 27.00 -10.34 -14.53
CA ILE A 183 27.19 -9.13 -13.72
C ILE A 183 26.10 -9.03 -12.65
N TYR A 184 24.85 -9.34 -13.00
CA TYR A 184 23.75 -9.36 -12.06
C TYR A 184 23.91 -10.39 -10.96
N GLN A 185 24.34 -11.63 -11.31
CA GLN A 185 24.57 -12.69 -10.35
C GLN A 185 25.75 -12.38 -9.41
N LEU A 186 26.82 -11.79 -9.93
CA LEU A 186 27.96 -11.33 -9.13
C LEU A 186 27.57 -10.20 -8.17
N ALA A 187 26.80 -9.21 -8.62
CA ALA A 187 26.33 -8.13 -7.77
C ALA A 187 25.38 -8.65 -6.66
N ARG A 188 24.57 -9.66 -6.97
CA ARG A 188 23.69 -10.31 -5.98
C ARG A 188 24.49 -11.10 -4.95
N ALA A 189 25.47 -11.88 -5.39
CA ALA A 189 26.36 -12.63 -4.51
C ALA A 189 27.15 -11.70 -3.59
N SER A 190 27.73 -10.62 -4.13
CA SER A 190 28.45 -9.61 -3.35
C SER A 190 27.58 -9.01 -2.24
N ARG A 191 26.32 -8.64 -2.53
CA ARG A 191 25.39 -8.12 -1.50
C ARG A 191 25.03 -9.16 -0.44
N GLN A 192 24.86 -10.43 -0.83
CA GLN A 192 24.60 -11.49 0.14
C GLN A 192 25.76 -11.67 1.10
N VAL A 193 26.98 -11.63 0.59
CA VAL A 193 28.21 -11.68 1.41
C VAL A 193 28.33 -10.46 2.31
N GLU A 194 28.05 -9.26 1.79
CA GLU A 194 28.08 -8.01 2.56
C GLU A 194 27.05 -8.00 3.69
N ASN A 195 25.81 -8.46 3.42
CA ASN A 195 24.77 -8.57 4.45
C ASN A 195 25.10 -9.61 5.53
N LEU A 196 25.67 -10.76 5.12
CA LEU A 196 26.16 -11.76 6.07
C LEU A 196 27.31 -11.22 6.92
N PHE A 197 28.23 -10.50 6.30
CA PHE A 197 29.36 -9.87 6.95
C PHE A 197 28.89 -8.85 8.00
N HIS A 198 28.01 -7.91 7.64
CA HIS A 198 27.46 -6.93 8.59
C HIS A 198 26.75 -7.62 9.76
N LYS A 199 25.95 -8.64 9.48
CA LYS A 199 25.28 -9.40 10.52
C LYS A 199 26.26 -10.06 11.50
N THR A 200 27.35 -10.67 10.98
CA THR A 200 28.37 -11.30 11.81
C THR A 200 29.13 -10.27 12.64
N VAL A 201 29.46 -9.11 12.05
CA VAL A 201 30.15 -8.01 12.77
C VAL A 201 29.27 -7.48 13.91
N ASP A 202 27.95 -7.32 13.66
CA ASP A 202 26.99 -6.88 14.68
C ASP A 202 26.80 -7.93 15.80
N GLU A 203 26.78 -9.23 15.45
CA GLU A 203 26.67 -10.33 16.42
C GLU A 203 27.89 -10.44 17.35
N GLU A 204 29.08 -10.05 16.88
CA GLU A 204 30.32 -10.05 17.66
C GLU A 204 30.61 -8.71 18.36
N GLU A 205 29.65 -7.77 18.36
CA GLU A 205 29.77 -6.42 18.94
C GLU A 205 30.99 -5.63 18.46
N LEU A 206 31.49 -5.92 17.24
CA LEU A 206 32.62 -5.24 16.63
C LEU A 206 32.14 -4.11 15.70
N THR A 207 32.93 -3.07 15.61
CA THR A 207 32.75 -2.06 14.56
C THR A 207 33.49 -2.48 13.28
N ILE A 208 33.03 -2.03 12.11
CA ILE A 208 33.69 -2.30 10.82
C ILE A 208 35.18 -1.92 10.82
N PRO A 209 35.62 -0.78 11.40
CA PRO A 209 37.04 -0.48 11.53
C PRO A 209 37.83 -1.47 12.38
N GLU A 210 37.29 -1.95 13.50
CA GLU A 210 37.95 -2.95 14.38
C GLU A 210 38.10 -4.28 13.67
N TRP A 211 37.05 -4.74 12.95
CA TRP A 211 37.15 -5.95 12.15
C TRP A 211 38.21 -5.85 11.06
N ARG A 212 38.33 -4.70 10.37
CA ARG A 212 39.38 -4.48 9.35
C ARG A 212 40.77 -4.59 9.92
N ILE A 213 40.99 -4.10 11.15
CA ILE A 213 42.28 -4.25 11.86
C ILE A 213 42.55 -5.72 12.18
N LEU A 214 41.53 -6.43 12.72
CA LEU A 214 41.68 -7.87 13.02
C LEU A 214 41.97 -8.69 11.76
N ALA A 215 41.22 -8.48 10.67
CA ALA A 215 41.42 -9.15 9.41
C ALA A 215 42.84 -8.92 8.82
N SER A 216 43.43 -7.73 9.03
CA SER A 216 44.76 -7.42 8.58
C SER A 216 45.88 -8.05 9.41
N LEU A 217 45.56 -8.54 10.62
CA LEU A 217 46.51 -9.22 11.49
C LEU A 217 46.60 -10.73 11.24
N TYR A 218 45.61 -11.33 10.61
CA TYR A 218 45.49 -12.77 10.36
C TYR A 218 45.53 -13.14 8.87
N GLY A 219 45.64 -12.21 7.96
CA GLY A 219 45.85 -12.41 6.50
C GLY A 219 47.25 -12.10 6.11
#